data_c351f8e73c2b3f91fb95f1aab9c6d0c8
#
_entry.id   c351f8e73c2b3f91fb95f1aab9c6d0c8
#
_cell.length_a   1.000
_cell.length_b   1.000
_cell.length_c   1.000
_cell.angle_alpha   90.00
_cell.angle_beta   90.00
_cell.angle_gamma   90.00
#
_symmetry.space_group_name_H-M   'P 1'
#
loop_
_entity.id
_entity.type
_entity.pdbx_description
1 polymer ?
#
loop_
_entity_poly.entity_id
_entity_poly.type
_entity_poly.pdbx_seq_one_letter_code
_entity_poly.pdbx_strand_id
1 'polypeptide(L)' 'DVGIFENDLIAINRNIPVKTGSIVVARINDEVTVKTLTKISDSQVILRPENSSYSDIEVNPKKDNLIFEGTCVGLLRDFS' A
#
# COMPACT_ATOMS: atom_id res chain seq x y z
N ASP A 1 -6.78 10.03 10.01
CA ASP A 1 -5.79 10.96 9.50
C ASP A 1 -5.58 10.75 8.00
N VAL A 2 -5.71 11.80 7.22
CA VAL A 2 -5.62 11.75 5.77
C VAL A 2 -4.36 12.45 5.31
N GLY A 3 -3.57 11.78 4.49
CA GLY A 3 -2.38 12.33 3.87
C GLY A 3 -2.44 12.24 2.35
N ILE A 4 -1.54 12.96 1.71
CA ILE A 4 -1.42 12.97 0.26
C ILE A 4 0.02 12.61 -0.11
N PHE A 5 0.19 11.64 -1.01
CA PHE A 5 1.48 11.29 -1.57
C PHE A 5 1.61 11.87 -2.97
N GLU A 6 2.79 12.38 -3.28
CA GLU A 6 3.07 12.93 -4.59
C GLU A 6 3.17 11.86 -5.65
N ASN A 7 3.37 12.32 -6.87
CA ASN A 7 3.44 11.59 -8.11
C ASN A 7 2.07 11.24 -8.67
N ASP A 8 1.16 10.69 -7.87
CA ASP A 8 -0.19 10.38 -8.32
C ASP A 8 -1.24 11.05 -7.44
N LEU A 9 -0.84 11.93 -6.53
CA LEU A 9 -1.73 12.61 -5.61
C LEU A 9 -2.71 11.63 -4.96
N ILE A 10 -2.16 10.68 -4.25
CA ILE A 10 -2.94 9.63 -3.61
C ILE A 10 -3.34 10.10 -2.22
N ALA A 11 -4.64 10.10 -1.96
CA ALA A 11 -5.16 10.39 -0.63
C ALA A 11 -5.23 9.09 0.17
N ILE A 12 -4.70 9.12 1.38
CA ILE A 12 -4.72 7.95 2.27
C ILE A 12 -5.36 8.32 3.59
N ASN A 13 -5.91 7.33 4.27
CA ASN A 13 -6.42 7.47 5.63
C ASN A 13 -5.69 6.47 6.52
N ARG A 14 -4.95 6.98 7.50
CA ARG A 14 -4.18 6.16 8.43
C ARG A 14 -5.04 5.54 9.52
N ASN A 15 -6.25 6.03 9.71
CA ASN A 15 -7.15 5.53 10.75
C ASN A 15 -8.02 4.37 10.28
N ILE A 16 -8.04 4.08 8.97
CA ILE A 16 -8.76 2.94 8.43
C ILE A 16 -7.82 1.74 8.50
N PRO A 17 -8.19 0.67 9.23
CA PRO A 17 -7.36 -0.53 9.29
C PRO A 17 -7.17 -1.13 7.91
N VAL A 18 -5.93 -1.54 7.61
CA VAL A 18 -5.66 -2.23 6.35
C VAL A 18 -6.25 -3.63 6.41
N LYS A 19 -6.83 -4.06 5.32
CA LYS A 19 -7.43 -5.40 5.21
C LYS A 19 -7.29 -5.92 3.78
N THR A 20 -7.46 -7.20 3.61
CA THR A 20 -7.45 -7.86 2.31
C THR A 20 -8.46 -7.19 1.38
N GLY A 21 -8.03 -6.85 0.19
CA GLY A 21 -8.82 -6.11 -0.79
C GLY A 21 -8.59 -4.61 -0.77
N SER A 22 -8.01 -4.07 0.27
CA SER A 22 -7.70 -2.63 0.34
C SER A 22 -6.52 -2.28 -0.56
N ILE A 23 -6.60 -1.11 -1.18
CA ILE A 23 -5.43 -0.49 -1.78
C ILE A 23 -4.69 0.23 -0.67
N VAL A 24 -3.44 -0.11 -0.49
CA VAL A 24 -2.64 0.40 0.62
C VAL A 24 -1.41 1.11 0.11
N VAL A 25 -0.93 2.06 0.90
CA VAL A 25 0.39 2.64 0.73
C VAL A 25 1.29 1.99 1.76
N ALA A 26 2.29 1.28 1.30
CA ALA A 26 3.20 0.54 2.16
C ALA A 26 4.63 1.01 1.94
N ARG A 27 5.40 1.02 3.01
CA ARG A 27 6.83 1.27 2.97
C ARG A 27 7.54 -0.05 3.25
N ILE A 28 8.30 -0.51 2.28
CA ILE A 28 9.04 -1.77 2.37
C ILE A 28 10.52 -1.43 2.23
N ASN A 29 11.29 -1.65 3.30
CA ASN A 29 12.73 -1.38 3.31
C ASN A 29 13.03 0.01 2.75
N ASP A 30 12.30 1.03 3.22
CA ASP A 30 12.42 2.44 2.86
C ASP A 30 11.90 2.81 1.46
N GLU A 31 11.31 1.89 0.75
CA GLU A 31 10.67 2.19 -0.53
C GLU A 31 9.16 2.22 -0.37
N VAL A 32 8.53 3.31 -0.81
CA VAL A 32 7.08 3.48 -0.74
C VAL A 32 6.44 2.95 -2.00
N THR A 33 5.39 2.15 -1.83
CA THR A 33 4.65 1.57 -2.94
C THR A 33 3.15 1.60 -2.67
N VAL A 34 2.35 1.66 -3.74
CA VAL A 34 0.89 1.61 -3.67
C VAL A 34 0.44 0.32 -4.33
N LYS A 35 -0.21 -0.53 -3.58
CA LYS A 35 -0.56 -1.87 -4.03
C LYS A 35 -1.88 -2.31 -3.40
N THR A 36 -2.49 -3.34 -3.98
CA THR A 36 -3.64 -4.01 -3.38
C THR A 36 -3.13 -5.09 -2.42
N LEU A 37 -3.61 -5.05 -1.19
CA LEU A 37 -3.29 -6.07 -0.19
C LEU A 37 -4.12 -7.31 -0.48
N THR A 38 -3.47 -8.42 -0.83
CA THR A 38 -4.19 -9.65 -1.16
C THR A 38 -4.09 -10.71 -0.07
N LYS A 39 -3.08 -10.64 0.77
CA LYS A 39 -2.93 -11.55 1.90
C LYS A 39 -2.15 -10.87 3.02
N ILE A 40 -2.58 -11.09 4.24
CA ILE A 40 -1.86 -10.59 5.42
C ILE A 40 -1.91 -11.65 6.52
N SER A 41 -0.73 -11.97 7.05
CA SER A 41 -0.54 -12.84 8.20
C SER A 41 0.74 -12.42 8.93
N ASP A 42 1.05 -13.09 10.03
CA ASP A 42 2.24 -12.75 10.81
C ASP A 42 3.55 -12.95 10.04
N SER A 43 3.56 -13.85 9.07
CA SER A 43 4.77 -14.22 8.35
C SER A 43 4.71 -13.94 6.86
N GLN A 44 3.57 -13.54 6.34
CA GLN A 44 3.42 -13.34 4.90
C GLN A 44 2.44 -12.22 4.60
N VAL A 45 2.90 -11.27 3.80
CA VAL A 45 2.06 -10.23 3.23
C VAL A 45 2.26 -10.26 1.73
N ILE A 46 1.16 -10.30 0.97
CA ILE A 46 1.22 -10.30 -0.48
C ILE A 46 0.55 -9.02 -0.98
N LEU A 47 1.28 -8.28 -1.80
CA LEU A 47 0.86 -7.02 -2.38
C LEU A 47 0.83 -7.17 -3.89
N ARG A 48 -0.33 -6.87 -4.48
CA ARG A 48 -0.53 -6.97 -5.92
C ARG A 48 -0.42 -5.62 -6.58
N PRO A 49 0.46 -5.47 -7.58
CA PRO A 49 0.56 -4.21 -8.32
C PRO A 49 -0.71 -3.95 -9.15
N GLU A 50 -1.01 -2.67 -9.36
CA GLU A 50 -2.13 -2.26 -10.21
C GLU A 50 -1.92 -2.71 -11.65
N ASN A 51 -0.66 -2.73 -12.10
CA ASN A 51 -0.33 -3.17 -13.45
C ASN A 51 -0.10 -4.68 -13.44
N SER A 52 -0.95 -5.41 -14.17
CA SER A 52 -0.88 -6.87 -14.23
C SER A 52 0.38 -7.40 -14.92
N SER A 53 1.18 -6.53 -15.55
CA SER A 53 2.46 -6.92 -16.14
C SER A 53 3.53 -7.23 -15.08
N TYR A 54 3.30 -6.82 -13.85
CA TYR A 54 4.24 -7.05 -12.75
C TYR A 54 3.74 -8.15 -11.84
N SER A 55 4.69 -8.88 -11.26
CA SER A 55 4.38 -9.95 -10.32
C SER A 55 3.97 -9.41 -8.96
N ASP A 56 3.21 -10.21 -8.20
CA ASP A 56 2.91 -9.91 -6.82
C ASP A 56 4.20 -9.81 -6.01
N ILE A 57 4.17 -8.95 -5.00
CA ILE A 57 5.30 -8.78 -4.07
C ILE A 57 4.97 -9.54 -2.80
N GLU A 58 5.83 -10.46 -2.43
CA GLU A 58 5.71 -11.18 -1.17
C GLU A 58 6.68 -10.61 -0.15
N VAL A 59 6.15 -10.23 1.01
CA VAL A 59 6.91 -9.62 2.09
C VAL A 59 6.78 -10.49 3.33
N ASN A 60 7.88 -10.74 4.02
CA ASN A 60 7.86 -11.40 5.32
C ASN A 60 8.05 -10.34 6.40
N PRO A 61 6.98 -9.99 7.16
CA PRO A 61 7.08 -8.92 8.16
C PRO A 61 8.08 -9.20 9.27
N LYS A 62 8.51 -10.45 9.43
CA LYS A 62 9.51 -10.82 10.43
C LYS A 62 10.93 -10.57 9.97
N LYS A 63 11.15 -10.44 8.66
CA LYS A 63 12.47 -10.25 8.06
C LYS A 63 12.61 -8.89 7.40
N ASP A 64 11.55 -8.41 6.77
CA ASP A 64 11.54 -7.16 6.04
C ASP A 64 10.96 -6.05 6.91
N ASN A 65 11.41 -4.84 6.69
CA ASN A 65 10.87 -3.69 7.38
C ASN A 65 9.64 -3.21 6.60
N LEU A 66 8.46 -3.60 7.09
CA LEU A 66 7.18 -3.27 6.45
C LEU A 66 6.37 -2.35 7.35
N ILE A 67 5.96 -1.20 6.79
CA ILE A 67 5.10 -0.25 7.47
C ILE A 67 3.96 0.09 6.53
N PHE A 68 2.71 -0.05 7.01
CA PHE A 68 1.55 0.44 6.28
C PHE A 68 1.36 1.92 6.60
N GLU A 69 1.54 2.77 5.59
CA GLU A 69 1.35 4.21 5.75
C GLU A 69 -0.13 4.57 5.84
N GLY A 70 -0.97 3.83 5.13
CA GLY A 70 -2.41 4.05 5.18
C GLY A 70 -3.16 3.31 4.10
N THR A 71 -4.49 3.38 4.20
CA THR A 71 -5.40 2.84 3.18
C THR A 71 -5.70 3.94 2.17
N CYS A 72 -5.61 3.62 0.89
CA CYS A 72 -5.93 4.57 -0.17
C CYS A 72 -7.44 4.83 -0.16
N VAL A 73 -7.85 6.10 -0.09
CA VAL A 73 -9.25 6.51 -0.12
C VAL A 73 -9.59 7.29 -1.38
N GLY A 74 -8.62 7.55 -2.24
CA GLY A 74 -8.86 8.20 -3.51
C GLY A 74 -7.58 8.53 -4.24
N LEU A 75 -7.72 8.71 -5.55
CA LEU A 75 -6.66 9.23 -6.40
C LEU A 75 -7.05 10.64 -6.82
N LEU A 76 -6.17 11.60 -6.55
CA LEU A 76 -6.39 13.00 -6.87
C LEU A 76 -5.64 13.37 -8.13
N ARG A 77 -5.99 12.73 -9.24
CA ARG A 77 -5.43 13.07 -10.54
C ARG A 77 -6.09 14.34 -11.04
N ASP A 78 -5.40 15.04 -11.91
CA ASP A 78 -5.91 16.28 -12.50
C ASP A 78 -6.32 17.31 -11.47
N PHE A 79 -5.59 17.30 -10.38
CA PHE A 79 -5.79 18.28 -9.31
C PHE A 79 -5.20 19.61 -9.76
N SER A 80 -6.04 20.48 -10.19
CA SER A 80 -5.61 21.79 -10.68
C SER A 80 -6.39 22.93 -10.10
#